data_5ba1c39faff8d0f33bb40884e92c4c08
#
_entry.id   5ba1c39faff8d0f33bb40884e92c4c08
#
_cell.length_a   1.000
_cell.length_b   1.000
_cell.length_c   1.000
_cell.angle_alpha   90.00
_cell.angle_beta   90.00
_cell.angle_gamma   90.00
#
_symmetry.space_group_name_H-M   'P 1'
#
loop_
_entity.id
_entity.type
_entity.pdbx_description
1 polymer ?
#
loop_
_entity_poly.entity_id
_entity_poly.type
_entity_poly.pdbx_seq_one_letter_code
_entity_poly.pdbx_strand_id
1 'polypeptide(L)'
;YAASVLIFSGIGLVFLFLLQLLQGVLPGNPQGLPGVKWDLSFNTAVSFITNTNWQAYSGESTLSYLTQALGLTVQNFVSAATGIAVLFALIRGFIKVKADGLGSFWVDMTRIVIHILIPLNLVISLLLVGGGVVQNLKGAETVSLVEPIAVSADGTILENAEINLETETVSVDGQVTPEAEIVTEQFVP
;
A
#
# COMPACT_ATOMS: atom_id res chain seq x y z
N TYR A 1 -11.51 6.07 27.39
CA TYR A 1 -11.66 6.13 25.93
C TYR A 1 -10.36 6.48 25.22
N ALA A 2 -9.73 7.65 25.52
CA ALA A 2 -8.49 8.08 24.87
C ALA A 2 -7.34 7.07 25.03
N ALA A 3 -7.15 6.51 26.23
CA ALA A 3 -6.14 5.48 26.46
C ALA A 3 -6.35 4.24 25.57
N SER A 4 -7.58 3.81 25.37
CA SER A 4 -7.90 2.67 24.48
C SER A 4 -7.57 2.98 23.00
N VAL A 5 -7.85 4.21 22.56
CA VAL A 5 -7.47 4.67 21.20
C VAL A 5 -5.95 4.64 21.04
N LEU A 6 -5.19 5.19 22.00
CA LEU A 6 -3.74 5.22 21.94
C LEU A 6 -3.12 3.82 21.97
N ILE A 7 -3.65 2.92 22.81
CA ILE A 7 -3.19 1.52 22.88
C ILE A 7 -3.45 0.83 21.55
N PHE A 8 -4.65 0.96 21.00
CA PHE A 8 -5.00 0.36 19.71
C PHE A 8 -4.11 0.87 18.58
N SER A 9 -3.95 2.18 18.48
CA SER A 9 -3.07 2.81 17.49
C SER A 9 -1.61 2.40 17.67
N GLY A 10 -1.12 2.32 18.90
CA GLY A 10 0.24 1.88 19.20
C GLY A 10 0.50 0.42 18.79
N ILE A 11 -0.47 -0.48 19.04
CA ILE A 11 -0.37 -1.87 18.60
C ILE A 11 -0.34 -1.94 17.08
N GLY A 12 -1.22 -1.23 16.39
CA GLY A 12 -1.26 -1.16 14.94
C GLY A 12 0.04 -0.62 14.34
N LEU A 13 0.62 0.43 14.95
CA LEU A 13 1.89 1.00 14.53
C LEU A 13 3.03 -0.04 14.61
N VAL A 14 3.16 -0.69 15.75
CA VAL A 14 4.21 -1.72 15.95
C VAL A 14 3.98 -2.89 14.99
N PHE A 15 2.75 -3.35 14.85
CA PHE A 15 2.41 -4.45 13.93
C PHE A 15 2.78 -4.10 12.48
N LEU A 16 2.32 -2.95 11.97
CA LEU A 16 2.57 -2.55 10.60
C LEU A 16 4.06 -2.25 10.34
N PHE A 17 4.75 -1.68 11.30
CA PHE A 17 6.18 -1.44 11.23
C PHE A 17 6.97 -2.75 11.12
N LEU A 18 6.69 -3.72 12.01
CA LEU A 18 7.36 -5.02 11.99
C LEU A 18 7.01 -5.86 10.75
N LEU A 19 5.76 -5.80 10.30
CA LEU A 19 5.33 -6.51 9.09
C LEU A 19 6.15 -6.09 7.86
N GLN A 20 6.40 -4.80 7.70
CA GLN A 20 7.21 -4.26 6.60
C GLN A 20 8.68 -4.63 6.72
N LEU A 21 9.26 -4.52 7.93
CA LEU A 21 10.66 -4.91 8.14
C LEU A 21 10.90 -6.40 7.85
N LEU A 22 9.93 -7.25 8.19
CA LEU A 22 10.05 -8.70 8.10
C LEU A 22 9.51 -9.28 6.80
N GLN A 23 8.98 -8.47 5.88
CA GLN A 23 8.31 -8.98 4.67
C GLN A 23 9.19 -9.92 3.83
N GLY A 24 10.51 -9.74 3.84
CA GLY A 24 11.44 -10.57 3.08
C GLY A 24 11.50 -12.03 3.55
N VAL A 25 11.07 -12.34 4.78
CA VAL A 25 11.03 -13.70 5.35
C VAL A 25 9.61 -14.21 5.57
N LEU A 26 8.59 -13.38 5.35
CA LEU A 26 7.19 -13.74 5.51
C LEU A 26 6.61 -14.36 4.22
N PRO A 27 5.57 -15.20 4.33
CA PRO A 27 4.86 -15.72 3.17
C PRO A 27 4.11 -14.60 2.42
N GLY A 28 3.63 -14.90 1.20
CA GLY A 28 2.89 -13.92 0.38
C GLY A 28 3.78 -12.83 -0.23
N ASN A 29 5.03 -13.19 -0.50
CA ASN A 29 6.04 -12.39 -1.19
C ASN A 29 6.55 -13.13 -2.45
N PRO A 30 5.71 -13.28 -3.49
CA PRO A 30 6.08 -14.04 -4.69
C PRO A 30 7.23 -13.41 -5.48
N GLN A 31 7.43 -12.12 -5.36
CA GLN A 31 8.50 -11.37 -6.03
C GLN A 31 9.83 -11.40 -5.26
N GLY A 32 9.88 -11.96 -4.05
CA GLY A 32 11.08 -12.02 -3.22
C GLY A 32 11.58 -10.65 -2.76
N LEU A 33 10.69 -9.67 -2.60
CA LEU A 33 11.05 -8.31 -2.17
C LEU A 33 11.73 -8.34 -0.80
N PRO A 34 12.82 -7.59 -0.62
CA PRO A 34 13.51 -7.52 0.66
C PRO A 34 12.67 -6.80 1.73
N GLY A 35 13.09 -6.88 2.99
CA GLY A 35 12.50 -6.09 4.06
C GLY A 35 12.63 -4.59 3.76
N VAL A 36 11.56 -3.84 4.04
CA VAL A 36 11.53 -2.38 3.84
C VAL A 36 12.50 -1.71 4.82
N LYS A 37 13.18 -0.65 4.40
CA LYS A 37 14.06 0.12 5.28
C LYS A 37 13.29 0.66 6.49
N TRP A 38 13.94 0.74 7.64
CA TRP A 38 13.29 1.08 8.90
C TRP A 38 12.63 2.46 8.91
N ASP A 39 13.26 3.45 8.28
CA ASP A 39 12.76 4.82 8.16
C ASP A 39 11.49 4.89 7.31
N LEU A 40 11.48 4.22 6.16
CA LEU A 40 10.32 4.11 5.30
C LEU A 40 9.19 3.30 5.96
N SER A 41 9.53 2.20 6.65
CA SER A 41 8.55 1.38 7.39
C SER A 41 7.89 2.17 8.51
N PHE A 42 8.65 2.98 9.25
CA PHE A 42 8.11 3.83 10.31
C PHE A 42 7.20 4.93 9.73
N ASN A 43 7.69 5.61 8.68
CA ASN A 43 6.94 6.62 7.96
C ASN A 43 5.58 6.08 7.47
N THR A 44 5.59 4.93 6.81
CA THR A 44 4.39 4.25 6.31
C THR A 44 3.46 3.85 7.45
N ALA A 45 3.99 3.26 8.53
CA ALA A 45 3.18 2.86 9.68
C ALA A 45 2.46 4.07 10.31
N VAL A 46 3.16 5.19 10.52
CA VAL A 46 2.54 6.42 11.04
C VAL A 46 1.47 6.94 10.10
N SER A 47 1.74 6.96 8.79
CA SER A 47 0.79 7.42 7.77
C SER A 47 -0.53 6.64 7.82
N PHE A 48 -0.48 5.32 7.87
CA PHE A 48 -1.68 4.48 7.87
C PHE A 48 -2.41 4.45 9.22
N ILE A 49 -1.68 4.57 10.34
CA ILE A 49 -2.30 4.68 11.68
C ILE A 49 -3.09 5.97 11.83
N THR A 50 -2.58 7.06 11.29
CA THR A 50 -3.26 8.37 11.33
C THR A 50 -4.30 8.55 10.23
N ASN A 51 -4.50 7.54 9.38
CA ASN A 51 -5.41 7.54 8.23
C ASN A 51 -5.15 8.68 7.23
N THR A 52 -3.88 9.09 7.10
CA THR A 52 -3.46 10.10 6.10
C THR A 52 -3.07 9.47 4.78
N ASN A 53 -2.54 8.24 4.80
CA ASN A 53 -2.24 7.38 3.65
C ASN A 53 -1.31 7.99 2.59
N TRP A 54 -0.45 8.93 2.97
CA TRP A 54 0.61 9.39 2.07
C TRP A 54 1.74 8.36 1.97
N GLN A 55 2.31 8.21 0.80
CA GLN A 55 3.27 7.15 0.47
C GLN A 55 4.53 7.75 -0.18
N ALA A 56 5.70 7.35 0.32
CA ALA A 56 7.00 7.70 -0.24
C ALA A 56 7.63 6.48 -0.96
N TYR A 57 6.81 5.63 -1.58
CA TYR A 57 7.20 4.39 -2.27
C TYR A 57 6.13 4.01 -3.30
N SER A 58 6.51 3.16 -4.24
CA SER A 58 5.59 2.46 -5.13
C SER A 58 5.25 1.10 -4.52
N GLY A 59 3.95 0.81 -4.31
CA GLY A 59 3.50 -0.41 -3.64
C GLY A 59 3.93 -1.67 -4.39
N GLU A 60 3.86 -1.63 -5.70
CA GLU A 60 4.12 -2.75 -6.61
C GLU A 60 5.57 -3.22 -6.56
N SER A 61 6.52 -2.30 -6.38
CA SER A 61 7.96 -2.59 -6.38
C SER A 61 8.59 -2.68 -4.99
N THR A 62 7.85 -2.26 -3.94
CA THR A 62 8.40 -2.13 -2.58
C THR A 62 7.77 -3.07 -1.57
N LEU A 63 6.47 -3.37 -1.72
CA LEU A 63 5.68 -4.07 -0.71
C LEU A 63 5.15 -5.42 -1.21
N SER A 64 5.35 -6.45 -0.41
CA SER A 64 4.78 -7.78 -0.66
C SER A 64 3.24 -7.76 -0.59
N TYR A 65 2.59 -8.75 -1.20
CA TYR A 65 1.14 -8.89 -1.15
C TYR A 65 0.62 -9.03 0.27
N LEU A 66 1.33 -9.77 1.12
CA LEU A 66 0.97 -9.89 2.53
C LEU A 66 1.01 -8.53 3.22
N THR A 67 2.05 -7.74 2.99
CA THR A 67 2.19 -6.39 3.57
C THR A 67 1.08 -5.48 3.08
N GLN A 68 0.73 -5.50 1.81
CA GLN A 68 -0.34 -4.66 1.26
C GLN A 68 -1.72 -5.11 1.75
N ALA A 69 -2.03 -6.40 1.71
CA ALA A 69 -3.34 -6.92 2.08
C ALA A 69 -3.56 -6.92 3.61
N LEU A 70 -2.69 -7.58 4.37
CA LEU A 70 -2.83 -7.72 5.82
C LEU A 70 -2.37 -6.47 6.58
N GLY A 71 -1.35 -5.80 6.07
CA GLY A 71 -0.83 -4.57 6.66
C GLY A 71 -1.65 -3.35 6.26
N LEU A 72 -1.41 -2.83 5.06
CA LEU A 72 -1.96 -1.54 4.64
C LEU A 72 -3.48 -1.52 4.55
N THR A 73 -4.08 -2.53 3.89
CA THR A 73 -5.54 -2.56 3.68
C THR A 73 -6.28 -2.71 5.01
N VAL A 74 -5.85 -3.64 5.88
CA VAL A 74 -6.48 -3.82 7.20
C VAL A 74 -6.29 -2.58 8.06
N GLN A 75 -5.08 -1.99 8.06
CA GLN A 75 -4.83 -0.78 8.85
C GLN A 75 -5.65 0.41 8.36
N ASN A 76 -5.79 0.58 7.05
CA ASN A 76 -6.63 1.62 6.46
C ASN A 76 -8.09 1.48 6.89
N PHE A 77 -8.59 0.25 6.90
CA PHE A 77 -9.94 -0.07 7.34
C PHE A 77 -10.17 0.24 8.82
N VAL A 78 -9.27 -0.20 9.71
CA VAL A 78 -9.42 -0.01 11.16
C VAL A 78 -9.09 1.40 11.63
N SER A 79 -8.22 2.15 10.92
CA SER A 79 -7.96 3.55 11.23
C SER A 79 -9.16 4.43 10.88
N ALA A 80 -9.86 4.14 9.78
CA ALA A 80 -11.14 4.79 9.46
C ALA A 80 -12.20 4.51 10.54
N ALA A 81 -12.32 3.25 10.97
CA ALA A 81 -13.22 2.87 12.08
C ALA A 81 -12.88 3.62 13.39
N THR A 82 -11.59 3.79 13.68
CA THR A 82 -11.11 4.56 14.84
C THR A 82 -11.55 6.03 14.75
N GLY A 83 -11.42 6.65 13.57
CA GLY A 83 -11.87 8.02 13.34
C GLY A 83 -13.37 8.20 13.60
N ILE A 84 -14.20 7.29 13.08
CA ILE A 84 -15.64 7.30 13.31
C ILE A 84 -15.97 7.08 14.80
N ALA A 85 -15.25 6.19 15.49
CA ALA A 85 -15.46 5.94 16.92
C ALA A 85 -15.15 7.17 17.77
N VAL A 86 -14.06 7.88 17.45
CA VAL A 86 -13.70 9.16 18.10
C VAL A 86 -14.75 10.24 17.83
N LEU A 87 -15.26 10.32 16.60
CA LEU A 87 -16.34 11.23 16.24
C LEU A 87 -17.61 10.96 17.07
N PHE A 88 -18.01 9.71 17.23
CA PHE A 88 -19.16 9.36 18.08
C PHE A 88 -18.93 9.70 19.55
N ALA A 89 -17.72 9.52 20.07
CA ALA A 89 -17.38 9.93 21.42
C ALA A 89 -17.47 11.46 21.56
N LEU A 90 -16.99 12.23 20.58
CA LEU A 90 -17.08 13.68 20.55
C LEU A 90 -18.54 14.17 20.53
N ILE A 91 -19.36 13.61 19.64
CA ILE A 91 -20.81 13.92 19.56
C ILE A 91 -21.49 13.63 20.91
N ARG A 92 -21.21 12.48 21.54
CA ARG A 92 -21.74 12.16 22.87
C ARG A 92 -21.30 13.15 23.93
N GLY A 93 -20.05 13.62 23.87
CA GLY A 93 -19.54 14.66 24.77
C GLY A 93 -20.29 15.97 24.69
N PHE A 94 -20.70 16.38 23.49
CA PHE A 94 -21.49 17.62 23.29
C PHE A 94 -22.97 17.49 23.67
N ILE A 95 -23.57 16.34 23.38
CA ILE A 95 -25.02 16.15 23.59
C ILE A 95 -25.34 15.81 25.05
N LYS A 96 -24.47 15.06 25.74
CA LYS A 96 -24.71 14.56 27.10
C LYS A 96 -24.11 15.47 28.16
N VAL A 97 -24.87 16.44 28.60
CA VAL A 97 -24.49 17.38 29.69
C VAL A 97 -24.33 16.69 31.07
N LYS A 98 -24.81 15.46 31.26
CA LYS A 98 -24.84 14.71 32.55
C LYS A 98 -24.53 13.21 32.40
N ALA A 99 -23.62 12.80 31.51
CA ALA A 99 -23.30 11.40 31.38
C ALA A 99 -22.01 11.06 32.11
N ASP A 100 -21.98 9.93 32.82
CA ASP A 100 -20.84 9.42 33.58
C ASP A 100 -19.70 8.86 32.69
N GLY A 101 -19.60 9.24 31.41
CA GLY A 101 -18.51 8.87 30.53
C GLY A 101 -18.85 8.91 29.03
N LEU A 102 -17.80 8.82 28.22
CA LEU A 102 -17.86 8.86 26.74
C LEU A 102 -18.23 7.50 26.10
N GLY A 103 -18.48 6.47 26.91
CA GLY A 103 -18.68 5.10 26.43
C GLY A 103 -17.37 4.31 26.28
N SER A 104 -17.44 3.15 25.62
CA SER A 104 -16.29 2.27 25.39
C SER A 104 -15.85 2.33 23.94
N PHE A 105 -14.56 2.64 23.73
CA PHE A 105 -13.92 2.61 22.41
C PHE A 105 -14.08 1.25 21.72
N TRP A 106 -13.85 0.17 22.45
CA TRP A 106 -13.91 -1.19 21.89
C TRP A 106 -15.30 -1.56 21.38
N VAL A 107 -16.34 -1.16 22.11
CA VAL A 107 -17.72 -1.39 21.70
C VAL A 107 -18.06 -0.57 20.46
N ASP A 108 -17.67 0.71 20.44
CA ASP A 108 -17.90 1.58 19.29
C ASP A 108 -17.18 1.05 18.06
N MET A 109 -15.89 0.72 18.20
CA MET A 109 -15.07 0.14 17.15
C MET A 109 -15.71 -1.11 16.53
N THR A 110 -16.11 -2.08 17.38
CA THR A 110 -16.74 -3.30 16.93
C THR A 110 -18.05 -3.04 16.19
N ARG A 111 -18.90 -2.15 16.71
CA ARG A 111 -20.17 -1.79 16.06
C ARG A 111 -19.97 -1.10 14.72
N ILE A 112 -19.02 -0.20 14.63
CA ILE A 112 -18.70 0.50 13.38
C ILE A 112 -18.20 -0.47 12.33
N VAL A 113 -17.27 -1.35 12.71
CA VAL A 113 -16.75 -2.38 11.80
C VAL A 113 -17.87 -3.29 11.29
N ILE A 114 -18.66 -3.88 12.19
CA ILE A 114 -19.65 -4.90 11.81
C ILE A 114 -20.88 -4.30 11.12
N HIS A 115 -21.38 -3.15 11.56
CA HIS A 115 -22.66 -2.64 11.07
C HIS A 115 -22.53 -1.54 10.01
N ILE A 116 -21.37 -0.92 9.87
CA ILE A 116 -21.14 0.14 8.89
C ILE A 116 -20.13 -0.28 7.83
N LEU A 117 -18.90 -0.58 8.25
CA LEU A 117 -17.80 -0.75 7.29
C LEU A 117 -17.91 -2.07 6.52
N ILE A 118 -18.14 -3.19 7.17
CA ILE A 118 -18.25 -4.50 6.49
C ILE A 118 -19.40 -4.51 5.47
N PRO A 119 -20.65 -4.13 5.81
CA PRO A 119 -21.73 -4.14 4.84
C PRO A 119 -21.47 -3.20 3.66
N LEU A 120 -20.96 -2.00 3.92
CA LEU A 120 -20.67 -1.02 2.88
C LEU A 120 -19.55 -1.52 1.94
N ASN A 121 -18.46 -2.04 2.51
CA ASN A 121 -17.36 -2.61 1.72
C ASN A 121 -17.79 -3.82 0.91
N LEU A 122 -18.65 -4.69 1.46
CA LEU A 122 -19.17 -5.84 0.73
C LEU A 122 -19.92 -5.41 -0.54
N VAL A 123 -20.81 -4.43 -0.41
CA VAL A 123 -21.57 -3.90 -1.56
C VAL A 123 -20.63 -3.28 -2.59
N ILE A 124 -19.69 -2.42 -2.15
CA ILE A 124 -18.74 -1.76 -3.06
C ILE A 124 -17.83 -2.79 -3.73
N SER A 125 -17.32 -3.78 -2.98
CA SER A 125 -16.47 -4.84 -3.54
C SER A 125 -17.19 -5.66 -4.60
N LEU A 126 -18.46 -6.02 -4.37
CA LEU A 126 -19.27 -6.74 -5.35
C LEU A 126 -19.50 -5.91 -6.63
N LEU A 127 -19.73 -4.61 -6.48
CA LEU A 127 -19.87 -3.70 -7.63
C LEU A 127 -18.56 -3.60 -8.43
N LEU A 128 -17.41 -3.50 -7.74
CA LEU A 128 -16.10 -3.44 -8.40
C LEU A 128 -15.77 -4.73 -9.13
N VAL A 129 -15.98 -5.89 -8.50
CA VAL A 129 -15.79 -7.20 -9.16
C VAL A 129 -16.73 -7.36 -10.34
N GLY A 130 -17.99 -6.97 -10.19
CA GLY A 130 -18.96 -6.95 -11.31
C GLY A 130 -18.60 -5.99 -12.44
N GLY A 131 -17.85 -4.92 -12.13
CA GLY A 131 -17.29 -3.98 -13.10
C GLY A 131 -15.98 -4.45 -13.76
N GLY A 132 -15.50 -5.65 -13.46
CA GLY A 132 -14.32 -6.24 -14.10
C GLY A 132 -13.00 -5.99 -13.39
N VAL A 133 -13.02 -5.50 -12.14
CA VAL A 133 -11.79 -5.41 -11.34
C VAL A 133 -11.26 -6.81 -11.05
N VAL A 134 -10.05 -7.08 -11.53
CA VAL A 134 -9.40 -8.39 -11.41
C VAL A 134 -9.06 -8.69 -9.96
N GLN A 135 -9.43 -9.88 -9.51
CA GLN A 135 -9.13 -10.40 -8.17
C GLN A 135 -8.32 -11.68 -8.32
N ASN A 136 -7.00 -11.58 -8.24
CA ASN A 136 -6.13 -12.75 -8.26
C ASN A 136 -4.97 -12.58 -7.26
N LEU A 137 -4.31 -13.69 -6.92
CA LEU A 137 -3.12 -13.73 -6.06
C LEU A 137 -1.85 -14.06 -6.86
N LYS A 138 -1.91 -13.93 -8.18
CA LYS A 138 -0.72 -14.13 -9.02
C LYS A 138 0.28 -13.01 -8.78
N GLY A 139 1.56 -13.35 -8.91
CA GLY A 139 2.64 -12.35 -8.94
C GLY A 139 2.54 -11.47 -10.18
N ALA A 140 3.30 -10.38 -10.19
CA ALA A 140 3.51 -9.60 -11.39
C ALA A 140 4.03 -10.51 -12.51
N GLU A 141 3.50 -10.36 -13.71
CA GLU A 141 3.96 -11.08 -14.91
C GLU A 141 4.95 -10.19 -15.68
N THR A 142 6.04 -10.79 -16.14
CA THR A 142 6.92 -10.15 -17.13
C THR A 142 6.27 -10.23 -18.49
N VAL A 143 6.06 -9.08 -19.09
CA VAL A 143 5.53 -8.95 -20.44
C VAL A 143 6.64 -8.44 -21.35
N SER A 144 6.88 -9.14 -22.47
CA SER A 144 7.80 -8.64 -23.49
C SER A 144 7.20 -7.40 -24.18
N LEU A 145 7.99 -6.37 -24.29
CA LEU A 145 7.63 -5.16 -25.00
C LEU A 145 7.57 -5.45 -26.51
N VAL A 146 6.61 -4.90 -27.20
CA VAL A 146 6.50 -5.00 -28.67
C VAL A 146 7.68 -4.29 -29.33
N GLU A 147 8.12 -3.17 -28.76
CA GLU A 147 9.30 -2.43 -29.14
C GLU A 147 10.20 -2.26 -27.92
N PRO A 148 11.49 -2.63 -27.99
CA PRO A 148 12.42 -2.41 -26.89
C PRO A 148 12.61 -0.91 -26.67
N ILE A 149 12.80 -0.53 -25.41
CA ILE A 149 13.08 0.85 -25.01
C ILE A 149 14.50 0.96 -24.47
N ALA A 150 15.14 2.09 -24.75
CA ALA A 150 16.46 2.41 -24.18
C ALA A 150 16.27 3.29 -22.93
N VAL A 151 16.93 2.92 -21.85
CA VAL A 151 16.87 3.63 -20.58
C VAL A 151 18.27 4.05 -20.17
N SER A 152 18.44 5.32 -19.82
CA SER A 152 19.71 5.84 -19.31
C SER A 152 20.01 5.33 -17.89
N ALA A 153 21.26 5.44 -17.44
CA ALA A 153 21.68 5.06 -16.09
C ALA A 153 20.91 5.76 -14.94
N ASP A 154 20.28 6.89 -15.21
CA ASP A 154 19.43 7.62 -14.27
C ASP A 154 17.95 7.17 -14.29
N GLY A 155 17.59 6.18 -15.12
CA GLY A 155 16.25 5.64 -15.26
C GLY A 155 15.32 6.41 -16.20
N THR A 156 15.85 7.38 -16.97
CA THR A 156 15.06 8.12 -17.97
C THR A 156 15.00 7.37 -19.29
N ILE A 157 13.83 7.35 -19.93
CA ILE A 157 13.64 6.75 -21.26
C ILE A 157 14.30 7.69 -22.30
N LEU A 158 15.18 7.12 -23.10
CA LEU A 158 15.84 7.85 -24.20
C LEU A 158 14.91 7.89 -25.41
N GLU A 159 14.31 9.05 -25.66
CA GLU A 159 13.51 9.29 -26.86
C GLU A 159 14.43 9.35 -28.09
N ASN A 160 14.01 8.77 -29.21
CA ASN A 160 14.77 8.68 -30.47
C ASN A 160 16.08 7.86 -30.38
N ALA A 161 16.17 6.91 -29.46
CA ALA A 161 17.29 5.98 -29.42
C ALA A 161 17.14 4.91 -30.50
N GLU A 162 18.19 4.71 -31.30
CA GLU A 162 18.30 3.56 -32.19
C GLU A 162 18.89 2.38 -31.43
N ILE A 163 18.11 1.31 -31.31
CA ILE A 163 18.47 0.10 -30.57
C ILE A 163 18.87 -0.99 -31.54
N ASN A 164 20.10 -1.45 -31.43
CA ASN A 164 20.57 -2.63 -32.14
C ASN A 164 20.60 -3.83 -31.21
N LEU A 165 19.65 -4.74 -31.37
CA LEU A 165 19.52 -5.94 -30.52
C LEU A 165 20.60 -7.00 -30.80
N GLU A 166 21.25 -7.00 -31.99
CA GLU A 166 22.30 -7.96 -32.29
C GLU A 166 23.64 -7.58 -31.62
N THR A 167 23.90 -6.31 -31.49
CA THR A 167 25.13 -5.79 -30.87
C THR A 167 24.92 -5.30 -29.44
N GLU A 168 23.67 -5.34 -28.94
CA GLU A 168 23.27 -4.81 -27.63
C GLU A 168 23.72 -3.35 -27.41
N THR A 169 23.64 -2.53 -28.46
CA THR A 169 24.07 -1.14 -28.42
C THR A 169 22.91 -0.18 -28.59
N VAL A 170 22.97 0.91 -27.85
CA VAL A 170 22.02 2.03 -27.95
C VAL A 170 22.78 3.22 -28.51
N SER A 171 22.24 3.85 -29.57
CA SER A 171 22.78 5.10 -30.10
C SER A 171 21.69 6.17 -30.09
N VAL A 172 22.08 7.38 -29.67
CA VAL A 172 21.26 8.59 -29.68
C VAL A 172 21.95 9.61 -30.54
N ASP A 173 21.27 10.15 -31.56
CA ASP A 173 21.83 11.09 -32.53
C ASP A 173 23.12 10.58 -33.24
N GLY A 174 23.20 9.25 -33.45
CA GLY A 174 24.34 8.61 -34.11
C GLY A 174 25.59 8.40 -33.23
N GLN A 175 25.48 8.67 -31.91
CA GLN A 175 26.55 8.38 -30.94
C GLN A 175 26.13 7.21 -30.03
N VAL A 176 27.00 6.22 -29.87
CA VAL A 176 26.78 5.08 -28.99
C VAL A 176 26.81 5.54 -27.53
N THR A 177 25.76 5.23 -26.78
CA THR A 177 25.62 5.56 -25.36
C THR A 177 25.91 4.30 -24.54
N PRO A 178 27.13 4.09 -24.03
CA PRO A 178 27.53 2.82 -23.40
C PRO A 178 26.89 2.56 -22.03
N GLU A 179 26.24 3.57 -21.43
CA GLU A 179 25.59 3.48 -20.14
C GLU A 179 24.08 3.27 -20.26
N ALA A 180 23.55 3.14 -21.48
CA ALA A 180 22.13 2.90 -21.69
C ALA A 180 21.80 1.40 -21.63
N GLU A 181 20.76 1.04 -20.93
CA GLU A 181 20.24 -0.32 -20.82
C GLU A 181 19.07 -0.54 -21.79
N ILE A 182 19.07 -1.69 -22.48
CA ILE A 182 17.97 -2.08 -23.36
C ILE A 182 16.95 -2.86 -22.54
N VAL A 183 15.76 -2.32 -22.39
CA VAL A 183 14.64 -2.96 -21.69
C VAL A 183 13.73 -3.60 -22.74
N THR A 184 13.65 -4.93 -22.71
CA THR A 184 12.80 -5.73 -23.60
C THR A 184 11.58 -6.31 -22.87
N GLU A 185 11.59 -6.27 -21.55
CA GLU A 185 10.53 -6.83 -20.70
C GLU A 185 10.11 -5.80 -19.66
N GLN A 186 8.82 -5.76 -19.36
CA GLN A 186 8.27 -4.91 -18.32
C GLN A 186 7.47 -5.74 -17.32
N PHE A 187 7.62 -5.43 -16.03
CA PHE A 187 6.75 -5.98 -15.00
C PHE A 187 5.38 -5.33 -15.06
N VAL A 188 4.34 -6.16 -15.22
CA VAL A 188 2.95 -5.74 -15.12
C VAL A 188 2.38 -6.33 -13.82
N PRO A 189 2.00 -5.50 -12.84
CA PRO A 189 1.47 -5.96 -11.55
C PRO A 189 0.08 -6.60 -11.66
#